data_4248a1bfd247128f7a2e236cec349186
#
_entry.id   4248a1bfd247128f7a2e236cec349186
#
_cell.length_a   1.000
_cell.length_b   1.000
_cell.length_c   1.000
_cell.angle_alpha   90.00
_cell.angle_beta   90.00
_cell.angle_gamma   90.00
#
_symmetry.space_group_name_H-M   'P 1'
#
loop_
_entity.id
_entity.type
_entity.pdbx_description
1 polymer ?
#
loop_
_entity_poly.entity_id
_entity_poly.type
_entity_poly.pdbx_seq_one_letter_code
_entity_poly.pdbx_strand_id
1 'polypeptide(L)'
;EAHSLAREKIPDLLMIIAPRHIKFADKTEVLAKERFNSVSRRSNHQSITSDTAVYIADSFGEMGLWYRIAPVVFIGHTMPGFLPPLTGKNPYEALNFGAYVLHGPDYTDFTSTYGRLTAAGATKEILNASELAIEIIYFYKSTDYVESFLAAAKTCMVEQKGVLEATQNYLSKILEQGPNRKRGSR
;
A
#
# COMPACT_ATOMS: atom_id res chain seq x y z
N GLU A 1 4.85 -12.20 12.13
CA GLU A 1 4.27 -13.56 12.02
C GLU A 1 4.11 -13.96 10.54
N ALA A 2 3.31 -13.25 9.74
CA ALA A 2 3.10 -13.57 8.31
C ALA A 2 4.41 -13.72 7.53
N HIS A 3 5.36 -12.81 7.75
CA HIS A 3 6.67 -12.86 7.10
C HIS A 3 7.49 -14.10 7.51
N SER A 4 7.44 -14.49 8.78
CA SER A 4 8.10 -15.74 9.24
C SER A 4 7.52 -16.96 8.51
N LEU A 5 6.18 -17.04 8.43
CA LEU A 5 5.50 -18.14 7.72
C LEU A 5 5.83 -18.15 6.21
N ALA A 6 5.85 -16.97 5.58
CA ALA A 6 6.19 -16.88 4.16
C ALA A 6 7.65 -17.27 3.88
N ARG A 7 8.58 -16.90 4.75
CA ARG A 7 10.01 -17.26 4.62
C ARG A 7 10.29 -18.76 4.73
N GLU A 8 9.42 -19.55 5.35
CA GLU A 8 9.55 -21.03 5.29
C GLU A 8 9.47 -21.60 3.86
N LYS A 9 8.80 -20.87 2.95
CA LYS A 9 8.61 -21.26 1.55
C LYS A 9 9.42 -20.41 0.57
N ILE A 10 9.85 -19.21 0.99
CA ILE A 10 10.61 -18.23 0.23
C ILE A 10 11.72 -17.70 1.15
N PRO A 11 12.84 -18.45 1.34
CA PRO A 11 13.84 -18.13 2.36
C PRO A 11 14.52 -16.75 2.20
N ASP A 12 14.63 -16.24 0.99
CA ASP A 12 15.23 -14.96 0.61
C ASP A 12 14.21 -13.80 0.54
N LEU A 13 12.96 -14.03 0.98
CA LEU A 13 11.95 -12.98 1.01
C LEU A 13 12.40 -11.85 1.94
N LEU A 14 12.48 -10.64 1.40
CA LEU A 14 12.73 -9.41 2.14
C LEU A 14 11.42 -8.74 2.53
N MET A 15 11.28 -8.34 3.80
CA MET A 15 10.20 -7.45 4.24
C MET A 15 10.72 -6.04 4.43
N ILE A 16 10.11 -5.07 3.75
CA ILE A 16 10.36 -3.64 3.98
C ILE A 16 9.24 -3.09 4.86
N ILE A 17 9.59 -2.53 6.00
CA ILE A 17 8.66 -1.88 6.93
C ILE A 17 8.87 -0.38 6.86
N ALA A 18 7.87 0.35 6.37
CA ALA A 18 7.83 1.81 6.39
C ALA A 18 6.90 2.29 7.52
N PRO A 19 7.43 2.62 8.72
CA PRO A 19 6.60 3.03 9.84
C PRO A 19 5.97 4.40 9.57
N ARG A 20 4.68 4.57 9.90
CA ARG A 20 3.94 5.84 9.73
C ARG A 20 4.65 7.03 10.37
N HIS A 21 5.28 6.82 11.51
CA HIS A 21 6.04 7.82 12.23
C HIS A 21 7.43 7.28 12.54
N ILE A 22 8.47 8.00 12.14
CA ILE A 22 9.87 7.62 12.35
C ILE A 22 10.18 7.35 13.84
N LYS A 23 9.53 8.04 14.75
CA LYS A 23 9.70 7.79 16.20
C LYS A 23 9.40 6.36 16.64
N PHE A 24 8.72 5.56 15.81
CA PHE A 24 8.48 4.15 16.10
C PHE A 24 9.52 3.20 15.49
N ALA A 25 10.49 3.72 14.75
CA ALA A 25 11.51 2.90 14.10
C ALA A 25 12.31 2.05 15.09
N ASP A 26 12.72 2.62 16.23
CA ASP A 26 13.47 1.89 17.26
C ASP A 26 12.65 0.72 17.82
N LYS A 27 11.38 0.95 18.14
CA LYS A 27 10.48 -0.11 18.60
C LYS A 27 10.26 -1.16 17.52
N THR A 28 10.13 -0.74 16.26
CA THR A 28 9.97 -1.66 15.12
C THR A 28 11.21 -2.53 14.96
N GLU A 29 12.40 -1.96 15.11
CA GLU A 29 13.68 -2.67 15.03
C GLU A 29 13.80 -3.72 16.14
N VAL A 30 13.47 -3.38 17.38
CA VAL A 30 13.47 -4.32 18.52
C VAL A 30 12.55 -5.49 18.24
N LEU A 31 11.29 -5.23 17.86
CA LEU A 31 10.31 -6.29 17.55
C LEU A 31 10.72 -7.15 16.35
N ALA A 32 11.39 -6.57 15.35
CA ALA A 32 11.90 -7.31 14.21
C ALA A 32 13.05 -8.25 14.63
N LYS A 33 13.98 -7.77 15.46
CA LYS A 33 15.12 -8.54 15.98
C LYS A 33 14.72 -9.70 16.90
N GLU A 34 13.56 -9.63 17.55
CA GLU A 34 13.01 -10.77 18.31
C GLU A 34 12.68 -11.99 17.43
N ARG A 35 12.48 -11.78 16.13
CA ARG A 35 12.02 -12.82 15.20
C ARG A 35 13.00 -13.11 14.07
N PHE A 36 13.87 -12.16 13.74
CA PHE A 36 14.77 -12.23 12.59
C PHE A 36 16.20 -11.82 12.98
N ASN A 37 17.16 -12.65 12.63
CA ASN A 37 18.58 -12.40 12.93
C ASN A 37 19.19 -11.30 12.08
N SER A 38 18.64 -11.03 10.89
CA SER A 38 19.16 -10.04 9.96
C SER A 38 18.12 -8.93 9.72
N VAL A 39 18.31 -7.84 10.44
CA VAL A 39 17.49 -6.62 10.37
C VAL A 39 18.39 -5.44 10.04
N SER A 40 18.09 -4.72 8.99
CA SER A 40 18.80 -3.50 8.56
C SER A 40 17.89 -2.29 8.60
N ARG A 41 18.48 -1.09 8.72
CA ARG A 41 17.72 0.15 8.88
C ARG A 41 18.27 1.26 7.98
N ARG A 42 17.35 2.01 7.35
CA ARG A 42 17.66 3.07 6.39
C ARG A 42 18.43 4.22 7.02
N SER A 43 17.95 4.74 8.16
CA SER A 43 18.60 5.87 8.85
C SER A 43 20.01 5.56 9.36
N ASN A 44 20.34 4.30 9.56
CA ASN A 44 21.68 3.84 9.95
C ASN A 44 22.60 3.60 8.75
N HIS A 45 22.17 3.94 7.52
CA HIS A 45 22.90 3.69 6.27
C HIS A 45 23.28 2.22 6.05
N GLN A 46 22.54 1.29 6.64
CA GLN A 46 22.77 -0.13 6.49
C GLN A 46 22.29 -0.62 5.11
N SER A 47 23.13 -1.38 4.44
CA SER A 47 22.79 -1.96 3.13
C SER A 47 21.89 -3.19 3.28
N ILE A 48 21.03 -3.41 2.27
CA ILE A 48 20.31 -4.67 2.09
C ILE A 48 21.32 -5.68 1.49
N THR A 49 21.41 -6.84 2.10
CA THR A 49 22.19 -7.98 1.61
C THR A 49 21.26 -9.16 1.31
N SER A 50 21.79 -10.24 0.70
CA SER A 50 21.03 -11.47 0.46
C SER A 50 20.40 -12.06 1.72
N ASP A 51 21.04 -11.85 2.87
CA ASP A 51 20.58 -12.41 4.15
C ASP A 51 19.59 -11.51 4.89
N THR A 52 19.42 -10.26 4.44
CA THR A 52 18.54 -9.30 5.11
C THR A 52 17.10 -9.80 5.09
N ALA A 53 16.55 -10.12 6.26
CA ALA A 53 15.18 -10.56 6.39
C ALA A 53 14.19 -9.37 6.49
N VAL A 54 14.58 -8.32 7.20
CA VAL A 54 13.76 -7.13 7.42
C VAL A 54 14.58 -5.88 7.17
N TYR A 55 14.01 -4.95 6.42
CA TYR A 55 14.55 -3.62 6.22
C TYR A 55 13.57 -2.56 6.73
N ILE A 56 14.02 -1.74 7.66
CA ILE A 56 13.21 -0.66 8.23
C ILE A 56 13.48 0.62 7.44
N ALA A 57 12.49 1.03 6.68
CA ALA A 57 12.50 2.22 5.83
C ALA A 57 12.01 3.45 6.61
N ASP A 58 12.84 3.95 7.50
CA ASP A 58 12.53 5.03 8.44
C ASP A 58 13.04 6.41 7.98
N SER A 59 12.84 6.71 6.71
CA SER A 59 13.16 7.99 6.08
C SER A 59 11.92 8.65 5.48
N PHE A 60 11.94 9.98 5.36
CA PHE A 60 10.87 10.71 4.69
C PHE A 60 11.10 10.82 3.17
N GLY A 61 9.98 10.90 2.42
CA GLY A 61 10.02 11.18 0.98
C GLY A 61 10.37 10.00 0.08
N GLU A 62 10.61 8.81 0.63
CA GLU A 62 11.05 7.64 -0.13
C GLU A 62 9.93 6.60 -0.42
N MET A 63 8.67 6.87 -0.06
CA MET A 63 7.57 5.89 -0.28
C MET A 63 7.44 5.45 -1.74
N GLY A 64 7.64 6.36 -2.68
CA GLY A 64 7.62 6.02 -4.11
C GLY A 64 8.72 5.04 -4.53
N LEU A 65 9.87 5.06 -3.86
CA LEU A 65 10.93 4.05 -4.06
C LEU A 65 10.45 2.68 -3.57
N TRP A 66 9.93 2.64 -2.35
CA TRP A 66 9.49 1.38 -1.72
C TRP A 66 8.35 0.72 -2.49
N TYR A 67 7.35 1.48 -2.93
CA TYR A 67 6.29 0.96 -3.79
C TYR A 67 6.77 0.47 -5.16
N ARG A 68 7.83 1.07 -5.71
CA ARG A 68 8.38 0.67 -7.01
C ARG A 68 9.13 -0.66 -6.96
N ILE A 69 9.79 -0.95 -5.83
CA ILE A 69 10.60 -2.18 -5.69
C ILE A 69 9.86 -3.32 -4.99
N ALA A 70 8.75 -3.04 -4.30
CA ALA A 70 7.95 -4.04 -3.61
C ALA A 70 6.82 -4.54 -4.50
N PRO A 71 6.89 -5.77 -5.05
CA PRO A 71 5.83 -6.31 -5.89
C PRO A 71 4.55 -6.64 -5.11
N VAL A 72 4.66 -6.88 -3.81
CA VAL A 72 3.54 -7.10 -2.89
C VAL A 72 3.58 -6.04 -1.78
N VAL A 73 2.46 -5.38 -1.55
CA VAL A 73 2.32 -4.34 -0.53
C VAL A 73 1.15 -4.66 0.38
N PHE A 74 1.41 -4.84 1.66
CA PHE A 74 0.36 -4.86 2.68
C PHE A 74 0.15 -3.43 3.23
N ILE A 75 -1.06 -2.91 3.02
CA ILE A 75 -1.41 -1.59 3.55
C ILE A 75 -1.65 -1.70 5.05
N GLY A 76 -0.73 -1.16 5.81
CA GLY A 76 -0.84 -1.07 7.26
C GLY A 76 -2.01 -0.17 7.69
N HIS A 77 -2.34 -0.19 8.99
CA HIS A 77 -3.45 0.58 9.55
C HIS A 77 -4.84 0.09 9.09
N THR A 78 -4.94 -1.21 8.77
CA THR A 78 -6.16 -1.85 8.27
C THR A 78 -6.52 -3.13 9.03
N MET A 79 -5.69 -3.59 9.99
CA MET A 79 -5.99 -4.79 10.79
C MET A 79 -6.86 -4.46 12.00
N PRO A 80 -7.81 -5.36 12.37
CA PRO A 80 -8.68 -5.17 13.52
C PRO A 80 -7.94 -5.31 14.87
N GLY A 81 -8.61 -4.93 15.94
CA GLY A 81 -8.11 -5.10 17.30
C GLY A 81 -7.49 -3.85 17.92
N PHE A 82 -7.59 -2.71 17.28
CA PHE A 82 -7.16 -1.42 17.82
C PHE A 82 -8.34 -0.59 18.35
N LEU A 83 -8.11 0.20 19.38
CA LEU A 83 -9.09 1.13 19.96
C LEU A 83 -8.45 2.54 20.05
N PRO A 84 -9.01 3.54 19.32
CA PRO A 84 -10.11 3.43 18.37
C PRO A 84 -9.75 2.56 17.16
N PRO A 85 -10.76 2.04 16.42
CA PRO A 85 -10.52 1.28 15.19
C PRO A 85 -9.67 2.05 14.18
N LEU A 86 -8.87 1.33 13.43
CA LEU A 86 -8.05 1.90 12.36
C LEU A 86 -8.94 2.27 11.17
N THR A 87 -8.56 3.31 10.42
CA THR A 87 -9.40 3.88 9.36
C THR A 87 -8.90 3.58 7.95
N GLY A 88 -7.79 2.85 7.84
CA GLY A 88 -7.18 2.50 6.57
C GLY A 88 -6.21 3.55 6.04
N LYS A 89 -5.69 3.32 4.84
CA LYS A 89 -4.83 4.21 4.07
C LYS A 89 -5.17 4.11 2.59
N ASN A 90 -4.78 5.12 1.82
CA ASN A 90 -5.03 5.18 0.39
C ASN A 90 -4.29 4.06 -0.36
N PRO A 91 -4.99 3.12 -1.02
CA PRO A 91 -4.35 2.02 -1.76
C PRO A 91 -3.80 2.46 -3.12
N TYR A 92 -4.28 3.57 -3.68
CA TYR A 92 -3.91 4.01 -5.02
C TYR A 92 -2.43 4.35 -5.16
N GLU A 93 -1.77 4.76 -4.09
CA GLU A 93 -0.33 5.02 -4.14
C GLU A 93 0.45 3.77 -4.52
N ALA A 94 0.19 2.63 -3.89
CA ALA A 94 0.85 1.36 -4.21
C ALA A 94 0.40 0.80 -5.58
N LEU A 95 -0.90 0.88 -5.90
CA LEU A 95 -1.45 0.43 -7.19
C LEU A 95 -0.84 1.19 -8.38
N ASN A 96 -0.52 2.49 -8.23
CA ASN A 96 0.12 3.29 -9.27
C ASN A 96 1.52 2.77 -9.67
N PHE A 97 2.18 2.05 -8.78
CA PHE A 97 3.47 1.42 -9.04
C PHE A 97 3.35 -0.05 -9.46
N GLY A 98 2.13 -0.56 -9.65
CA GLY A 98 1.89 -1.94 -10.09
C GLY A 98 2.05 -2.98 -9.00
N ALA A 99 1.98 -2.59 -7.73
CA ALA A 99 2.08 -3.53 -6.63
C ALA A 99 0.79 -4.35 -6.44
N TYR A 100 0.93 -5.61 -6.04
CA TYR A 100 -0.17 -6.42 -5.52
C TYR A 100 -0.54 -5.92 -4.12
N VAL A 101 -1.74 -5.35 -3.99
CA VAL A 101 -2.15 -4.66 -2.77
C VAL A 101 -3.04 -5.55 -1.91
N LEU A 102 -2.56 -5.83 -0.70
CA LEU A 102 -3.25 -6.56 0.36
C LEU A 102 -3.60 -5.58 1.49
N HIS A 103 -4.74 -5.80 2.16
CA HIS A 103 -5.20 -4.96 3.27
C HIS A 103 -6.03 -5.76 4.27
N GLY A 104 -6.16 -5.27 5.50
CA GLY A 104 -7.10 -5.81 6.48
C GLY A 104 -8.51 -5.22 6.30
N PRO A 105 -9.49 -5.61 7.15
CA PRO A 105 -10.89 -5.18 7.04
C PRO A 105 -11.19 -3.77 7.59
N ASP A 106 -10.26 -3.13 8.32
CA ASP A 106 -10.47 -1.82 8.94
C ASP A 106 -10.05 -0.68 8.00
N TYR A 107 -10.98 -0.16 7.20
CA TYR A 107 -10.74 0.90 6.22
C TYR A 107 -11.91 1.90 6.11
N THR A 108 -12.47 2.31 7.23
CA THR A 108 -13.70 3.15 7.27
C THR A 108 -13.59 4.45 6.48
N ASP A 109 -12.42 5.09 6.44
CA ASP A 109 -12.19 6.30 5.64
C ASP A 109 -12.14 6.03 4.13
N PHE A 110 -12.02 4.77 3.71
CA PHE A 110 -11.83 4.34 2.33
C PHE A 110 -12.82 3.26 1.88
N THR A 111 -13.97 3.13 2.55
CA THR A 111 -14.94 2.03 2.33
C THR A 111 -15.34 1.88 0.85
N SER A 112 -15.71 2.98 0.19
CA SER A 112 -16.09 2.94 -1.23
C SER A 112 -14.91 2.59 -2.14
N THR A 113 -13.71 3.03 -1.78
CA THR A 113 -12.49 2.76 -2.54
C THR A 113 -12.12 1.29 -2.47
N TYR A 114 -11.96 0.74 -1.27
CA TYR A 114 -11.62 -0.68 -1.11
C TYR A 114 -12.72 -1.59 -1.62
N GLY A 115 -14.00 -1.28 -1.36
CA GLY A 115 -15.13 -2.07 -1.87
C GLY A 115 -15.10 -2.21 -3.40
N ARG A 116 -14.85 -1.12 -4.12
CA ARG A 116 -14.72 -1.13 -5.58
C ARG A 116 -13.47 -1.90 -6.06
N LEU A 117 -12.32 -1.64 -5.46
CA LEU A 117 -11.06 -2.27 -5.85
C LEU A 117 -11.07 -3.77 -5.58
N THR A 118 -11.58 -4.20 -4.44
CA THR A 118 -11.68 -5.62 -4.06
C THR A 118 -12.69 -6.35 -4.96
N ALA A 119 -13.85 -5.74 -5.24
CA ALA A 119 -14.83 -6.31 -6.18
C ALA A 119 -14.29 -6.47 -7.60
N ALA A 120 -13.39 -5.57 -8.03
CA ALA A 120 -12.70 -5.65 -9.31
C ALA A 120 -11.51 -6.61 -9.32
N GLY A 121 -11.11 -7.19 -8.18
CA GLY A 121 -9.92 -8.01 -8.03
C GLY A 121 -8.61 -7.23 -8.04
N ALA A 122 -8.65 -5.92 -7.82
CA ALA A 122 -7.47 -5.05 -7.80
C ALA A 122 -6.82 -4.88 -6.42
N THR A 123 -7.48 -5.35 -5.37
CA THR A 123 -6.93 -5.49 -4.00
C THR A 123 -7.52 -6.75 -3.37
N LYS A 124 -6.89 -7.25 -2.32
CA LYS A 124 -7.41 -8.39 -1.58
C LYS A 124 -7.42 -8.14 -0.09
N GLU A 125 -8.56 -8.44 0.54
CA GLU A 125 -8.73 -8.36 1.98
C GLU A 125 -8.12 -9.61 2.65
N ILE A 126 -7.43 -9.38 3.76
CA ILE A 126 -6.72 -10.37 4.57
C ILE A 126 -7.16 -10.24 6.02
N LEU A 127 -7.56 -11.32 6.64
CA LEU A 127 -8.10 -11.32 8.01
C LEU A 127 -7.06 -11.63 9.08
N ASN A 128 -5.95 -12.30 8.72
CA ASN A 128 -4.94 -12.72 9.69
C ASN A 128 -3.56 -12.95 9.04
N ALA A 129 -2.57 -13.20 9.89
CA ALA A 129 -1.19 -13.39 9.46
C ALA A 129 -0.99 -14.63 8.56
N SER A 130 -1.76 -15.68 8.78
CA SER A 130 -1.65 -16.91 7.98
C SER A 130 -2.17 -16.68 6.56
N GLU A 131 -3.30 -15.98 6.41
CA GLU A 131 -3.83 -15.60 5.10
C GLU A 131 -2.86 -14.68 4.37
N LEU A 132 -2.27 -13.69 5.06
CA LEU A 132 -1.25 -12.82 4.46
C LEU A 132 -0.05 -13.62 3.95
N ALA A 133 0.43 -14.60 4.73
CA ALA A 133 1.53 -15.45 4.31
C ALA A 133 1.17 -16.30 3.07
N ILE A 134 -0.04 -16.88 3.06
CA ILE A 134 -0.55 -17.68 1.93
C ILE A 134 -0.60 -16.82 0.66
N GLU A 135 -1.14 -15.60 0.73
CA GLU A 135 -1.23 -14.71 -0.43
C GLU A 135 0.14 -14.29 -0.95
N ILE A 136 1.08 -13.98 -0.07
CA ILE A 136 2.46 -13.70 -0.48
C ILE A 136 3.07 -14.91 -1.21
N ILE A 137 2.94 -16.10 -0.64
CA ILE A 137 3.47 -17.33 -1.26
C ILE A 137 2.80 -17.60 -2.61
N TYR A 138 1.49 -17.40 -2.70
CA TYR A 138 0.72 -17.62 -3.92
C TYR A 138 1.13 -16.65 -5.02
N PHE A 139 1.33 -15.38 -4.68
CA PHE A 139 1.85 -14.36 -5.60
C PHE A 139 3.16 -14.80 -6.27
N TYR A 140 4.11 -15.32 -5.49
CA TYR A 140 5.41 -15.75 -6.03
C TYR A 140 5.38 -17.10 -6.79
N LYS A 141 4.32 -17.89 -6.66
CA LYS A 141 4.20 -19.22 -7.28
C LYS A 141 3.26 -19.29 -8.47
N SER A 142 2.37 -18.32 -8.68
CA SER A 142 1.32 -18.38 -9.70
C SER A 142 1.38 -17.16 -10.61
N THR A 143 1.98 -17.30 -11.77
CA THR A 143 2.09 -16.23 -12.78
C THR A 143 0.71 -15.78 -13.26
N ASP A 144 -0.19 -16.70 -13.56
CA ASP A 144 -1.54 -16.40 -14.07
C ASP A 144 -2.35 -15.59 -13.07
N TYR A 145 -2.19 -15.89 -11.79
CA TYR A 145 -2.84 -15.14 -10.71
C TYR A 145 -2.35 -13.68 -10.66
N VAL A 146 -1.04 -13.51 -10.74
CA VAL A 146 -0.40 -12.18 -10.77
C VAL A 146 -0.88 -11.38 -11.98
N GLU A 147 -0.90 -11.97 -13.16
CA GLU A 147 -1.34 -11.31 -14.39
C GLU A 147 -2.80 -10.86 -14.32
N SER A 148 -3.70 -11.70 -13.82
CA SER A 148 -5.11 -11.35 -13.65
C SER A 148 -5.30 -10.16 -12.70
N PHE A 149 -4.56 -10.16 -11.58
CA PHE A 149 -4.56 -9.07 -10.64
C PHE A 149 -4.05 -7.76 -11.26
N LEU A 150 -2.90 -7.82 -11.93
CA LEU A 150 -2.30 -6.63 -12.56
C LEU A 150 -3.20 -6.04 -13.65
N ALA A 151 -3.93 -6.88 -14.39
CA ALA A 151 -4.91 -6.44 -15.38
C ALA A 151 -6.08 -5.70 -14.71
N ALA A 152 -6.64 -6.25 -13.63
CA ALA A 152 -7.71 -5.61 -12.85
C ALA A 152 -7.25 -4.27 -12.25
N ALA A 153 -6.08 -4.25 -11.63
CA ALA A 153 -5.48 -3.04 -11.06
C ALA A 153 -5.30 -1.95 -12.13
N LYS A 154 -4.75 -2.31 -13.30
CA LYS A 154 -4.57 -1.39 -14.42
C LYS A 154 -5.90 -0.78 -14.90
N THR A 155 -6.95 -1.59 -15.02
CA THR A 155 -8.29 -1.12 -15.39
C THR A 155 -8.81 -0.09 -14.40
N CYS A 156 -8.76 -0.40 -13.09
CA CYS A 156 -9.18 0.54 -12.04
C CYS A 156 -8.37 1.85 -12.04
N MET A 157 -7.08 1.77 -12.36
CA MET A 157 -6.22 2.97 -12.42
C MET A 157 -6.54 3.85 -13.64
N VAL A 158 -6.91 3.27 -14.77
CA VAL A 158 -7.36 4.03 -15.95
C VAL A 158 -8.67 4.77 -15.65
N GLU A 159 -9.63 4.10 -15.03
CA GLU A 159 -10.89 4.73 -14.60
C GLU A 159 -10.66 5.91 -13.64
N GLN A 160 -9.74 5.72 -12.67
CA GLN A 160 -9.39 6.78 -11.71
C GLN A 160 -8.78 8.02 -12.40
N LYS A 161 -7.94 7.83 -13.42
CA LYS A 161 -7.40 8.94 -14.23
C LYS A 161 -8.49 9.67 -15.00
N GLY A 162 -9.45 8.95 -15.58
CA GLY A 162 -10.59 9.55 -16.27
C GLY A 162 -11.43 10.46 -15.37
N VAL A 163 -11.63 10.07 -14.10
CA VAL A 163 -12.32 10.93 -13.12
C VAL A 163 -11.54 12.22 -12.85
N LEU A 164 -10.22 12.13 -12.71
CA LEU A 164 -9.37 13.30 -12.50
C LEU A 164 -9.45 14.28 -13.69
N GLU A 165 -9.34 13.78 -14.91
CA GLU A 165 -9.44 14.57 -16.13
C GLU A 165 -10.81 15.23 -16.27
N ALA A 166 -11.89 14.49 -16.00
CA ALA A 166 -13.25 15.04 -16.01
C ALA A 166 -13.42 16.17 -14.98
N THR A 167 -12.86 16.00 -13.78
CA THR A 167 -12.88 17.02 -12.71
C THR A 167 -12.09 18.27 -13.13
N GLN A 168 -10.89 18.10 -13.69
CA GLN A 168 -10.07 19.21 -14.19
C GLN A 168 -10.81 20.00 -15.29
N ASN A 169 -11.41 19.29 -16.24
CA ASN A 169 -12.19 19.91 -17.32
C ASN A 169 -13.41 20.68 -16.79
N TYR A 170 -14.09 20.14 -15.77
CA TYR A 170 -15.21 20.81 -15.13
C TYR A 170 -14.80 22.10 -14.42
N LEU A 171 -13.70 22.04 -13.64
CA LEU A 171 -13.17 23.20 -12.93
C LEU A 171 -12.69 24.28 -13.90
N SER A 172 -12.00 23.91 -14.98
CA SER A 172 -11.56 24.86 -16.03
C SER A 172 -12.75 25.61 -16.63
N LYS A 173 -13.83 24.90 -16.96
CA LYS A 173 -15.06 25.53 -17.48
C LYS A 173 -15.67 26.54 -16.50
N ILE A 174 -15.69 26.22 -15.19
CA ILE A 174 -16.19 27.14 -14.16
C ILE A 174 -15.31 28.41 -14.09
N LEU A 175 -13.99 28.23 -14.13
CA LEU A 175 -13.04 29.34 -14.07
C LEU A 175 -13.13 30.25 -15.30
N GLU A 176 -13.32 29.68 -16.50
CA GLU A 176 -13.51 30.42 -17.74
C GLU A 176 -14.81 31.25 -17.76
N GLN A 177 -15.88 30.73 -17.13
CA GLN A 177 -17.17 31.43 -17.05
C GLN A 177 -17.16 32.62 -16.08
N GLY A 178 -16.15 32.77 -15.23
CA GLY A 178 -15.94 33.88 -14.31
C GLY A 178 -17.09 34.08 -13.30
N PRO A 179 -16.89 34.80 -12.21
CA PRO A 179 -18.00 35.18 -11.35
C PRO A 179 -18.86 36.18 -12.12
N ASN A 180 -20.12 35.81 -12.34
CA ASN A 180 -21.14 36.67 -12.98
C ASN A 180 -21.33 37.93 -12.12
N ARG A 181 -20.47 38.95 -12.30
CA ARG A 181 -20.65 40.26 -11.71
C ARG A 181 -21.89 40.88 -12.36
N LYS A 182 -23.05 40.64 -11.76
CA LYS A 182 -24.18 41.54 -11.99
C LYS A 182 -23.72 42.95 -11.61
N ARG A 183 -23.29 43.72 -12.63
CA ARG A 183 -23.20 45.16 -12.47
C ARG A 183 -24.61 45.66 -12.21
N GLY A 184 -24.90 45.94 -10.97
CA GLY A 184 -26.11 46.71 -10.61
C GLY A 184 -26.02 48.03 -11.33
N SER A 185 -26.92 48.25 -12.29
CA SER A 185 -27.24 49.54 -12.84
C SER A 185 -27.85 50.40 -11.73
N ARG A 186 -27.18 51.48 -11.39
CA ARG A 186 -27.81 52.65 -10.77
C ARG A 186 -28.27 53.60 -11.86
#